data_c3f9b16feaca31609f58df7d45c51f1e
#
_entry.id   c3f9b16feaca31609f58df7d45c51f1e
#
_cell.length_a   1.000
_cell.length_b   1.000
_cell.length_c   1.000
_cell.angle_alpha   90.00
_cell.angle_beta   90.00
_cell.angle_gamma   90.00
#
_symmetry.space_group_name_H-M   'P 1'
#
loop_
_entity.id
_entity.type
_entity.pdbx_description
1 polymer ?
#
loop_
_entity_poly.entity_id
_entity_poly.type
_entity_poly.pdbx_seq_one_letter_code
_entity_poly.pdbx_strand_id
1 'polypeptide(L)'
;EFWRFYKSGQFIHYFSVYEDFYVKSKKIDPSSMWKRGSSEKPSGYLGILTTIYRMTEIYEFAMRVAQHGIYDKGVTIFITLSGIKKFELSYLEPEKVLLGSYISKHNEIKLKSQISKEELFAKGHEEAIKKCIEVFERFNWLNCPKRIFLEDQKKFLERRM
;
A
#
# COMPACT_ATOMS: atom_id res chain seq x y z
N GLU A 1 -15.36 4.96 -1.75
CA GLU A 1 -14.55 5.37 -0.62
C GLU A 1 -15.42 5.81 0.54
N PHE A 2 -15.13 5.35 1.77
CA PHE A 2 -15.85 5.71 3.00
C PHE A 2 -14.82 5.97 4.10
N TRP A 3 -15.00 7.06 4.85
CA TRP A 3 -14.18 7.35 6.01
C TRP A 3 -15.02 7.93 7.15
N ARG A 4 -14.58 7.68 8.39
CA ARG A 4 -15.21 8.21 9.60
C ARG A 4 -14.18 8.49 10.68
N PHE A 5 -14.23 9.68 11.25
CA PHE A 5 -13.48 10.07 12.43
C PHE A 5 -14.38 10.14 13.63
N TYR A 6 -14.02 9.47 14.71
CA TYR A 6 -14.80 9.43 15.95
C TYR A 6 -14.24 10.39 16.99
N LYS A 7 -15.08 10.87 17.91
CA LYS A 7 -14.65 11.72 19.04
C LYS A 7 -13.62 11.03 19.95
N SER A 8 -13.58 9.71 19.96
CA SER A 8 -12.57 8.90 20.67
C SER A 8 -11.16 8.97 20.05
N GLY A 9 -10.99 9.64 18.90
CA GLY A 9 -9.76 9.61 18.11
C GLY A 9 -9.66 8.44 17.15
N GLN A 10 -10.62 7.50 17.17
CA GLN A 10 -10.60 6.40 16.21
C GLN A 10 -10.90 6.91 14.79
N PHE A 11 -10.12 6.48 13.84
CA PHE A 11 -10.35 6.74 12.41
C PHE A 11 -10.54 5.43 11.66
N ILE A 12 -11.55 5.38 10.81
CA ILE A 12 -11.84 4.24 9.93
C ILE A 12 -11.87 4.75 8.50
N HIS A 13 -11.18 4.05 7.61
CA HIS A 13 -11.15 4.35 6.19
C HIS A 13 -11.28 3.06 5.37
N TYR A 14 -12.25 3.01 4.47
CA TYR A 14 -12.46 1.95 3.51
C TYR A 14 -12.32 2.50 2.10
N PHE A 15 -11.53 1.83 1.26
CA PHE A 15 -11.37 2.17 -0.14
C PHE A 15 -11.12 0.91 -0.98
N SER A 16 -11.47 0.96 -2.25
CA SER A 16 -11.13 -0.11 -3.20
C SER A 16 -9.73 0.09 -3.76
N VAL A 17 -9.12 -1.01 -4.18
CA VAL A 17 -7.83 -0.98 -4.90
C VAL A 17 -8.06 -0.32 -6.25
N TYR A 18 -7.36 0.79 -6.49
CA TYR A 18 -7.55 1.64 -7.68
C TYR A 18 -7.29 0.87 -8.99
N GLU A 19 -6.24 0.07 -9.01
CA GLU A 19 -5.83 -0.69 -10.19
C GLU A 19 -6.89 -1.71 -10.62
N ASP A 20 -7.49 -2.39 -9.66
CA ASP A 20 -8.56 -3.35 -9.94
C ASP A 20 -9.78 -2.64 -10.55
N PHE A 21 -10.15 -1.48 -10.02
CA PHE A 21 -11.22 -0.66 -10.58
C PHE A 21 -10.86 -0.12 -11.97
N TYR A 22 -9.66 0.40 -12.15
CA TYR A 22 -9.20 0.99 -13.41
C TYR A 22 -9.15 -0.05 -14.53
N VAL A 23 -8.58 -1.21 -14.27
CA VAL A 23 -8.50 -2.33 -15.22
C VAL A 23 -9.88 -2.82 -15.62
N LYS A 24 -10.78 -3.02 -14.63
CA LYS A 24 -12.15 -3.48 -14.88
C LYS A 24 -12.97 -2.44 -15.66
N SER A 25 -12.86 -1.16 -15.30
CA SER A 25 -13.64 -0.08 -15.93
C SER A 25 -13.23 0.20 -17.38
N LYS A 26 -11.94 0.12 -17.68
CA LYS A 26 -11.41 0.39 -19.03
C LYS A 26 -11.27 -0.87 -19.89
N LYS A 27 -11.61 -2.06 -19.38
CA LYS A 27 -11.39 -3.34 -20.04
C LYS A 27 -9.94 -3.53 -20.55
N ILE A 28 -8.99 -2.91 -19.87
CA ILE A 28 -7.58 -3.05 -20.18
C ILE A 28 -7.16 -4.42 -19.65
N ASP A 29 -6.56 -5.23 -20.50
CA ASP A 29 -5.85 -6.44 -20.07
C ASP A 29 -4.36 -6.07 -19.87
N PRO A 30 -3.90 -5.88 -18.62
CA PRO A 30 -2.49 -5.57 -18.36
C PRO A 30 -1.53 -6.66 -18.87
N SER A 31 -2.01 -7.90 -19.00
CA SER A 31 -1.23 -8.99 -19.58
C SER A 31 -0.95 -8.77 -21.06
N SER A 32 -1.80 -7.99 -21.76
CA SER A 32 -1.58 -7.63 -23.16
C SER A 32 -0.46 -6.59 -23.35
N MET A 33 -0.23 -5.76 -22.33
CA MET A 33 0.87 -4.78 -22.36
C MET A 33 2.24 -5.43 -22.11
N TRP A 34 2.23 -6.60 -21.43
CA TRP A 34 3.45 -7.31 -21.06
C TRP A 34 3.21 -8.81 -21.26
N LYS A 35 3.62 -9.35 -22.42
CA LYS A 35 3.60 -10.82 -22.69
C LYS A 35 4.48 -11.53 -21.67
N ARG A 36 3.95 -11.81 -20.48
CA ARG A 36 4.58 -12.65 -19.48
C ARG A 36 3.96 -14.03 -19.53
N GLY A 37 4.80 -15.04 -19.59
CA GLY A 37 4.40 -16.43 -19.66
C GLY A 37 3.85 -17.00 -18.35
N SER A 38 2.94 -16.28 -17.65
CA SER A 38 2.23 -16.86 -16.53
C SER A 38 1.07 -17.71 -17.07
N SER A 39 1.00 -18.96 -16.66
CA SER A 39 -0.04 -19.92 -17.06
C SER A 39 -1.41 -19.62 -16.46
N GLU A 40 -1.52 -18.75 -15.46
CA GLU A 40 -2.77 -18.36 -14.80
C GLU A 40 -3.06 -16.87 -14.99
N LYS A 41 -4.31 -16.56 -15.40
CA LYS A 41 -4.80 -15.18 -15.47
C LYS A 41 -5.09 -14.67 -14.05
N PRO A 42 -4.51 -13.53 -13.61
CA PRO A 42 -4.81 -12.98 -12.30
C PRO A 42 -6.26 -12.51 -12.21
N SER A 43 -6.82 -12.55 -10.99
CA SER A 43 -8.19 -12.10 -10.72
C SER A 43 -8.30 -10.58 -10.56
N GLY A 44 -7.16 -9.92 -10.32
CA GLY A 44 -7.04 -8.48 -10.15
C GLY A 44 -5.58 -8.07 -9.99
N TYR A 45 -5.36 -6.78 -9.79
CA TYR A 45 -4.02 -6.21 -9.67
C TYR A 45 -3.90 -5.33 -8.43
N LEU A 46 -2.74 -5.40 -7.76
CA LEU A 46 -2.35 -4.49 -6.69
C LEU A 46 -1.15 -3.66 -7.18
N GLY A 47 -1.35 -2.36 -7.29
CA GLY A 47 -0.30 -1.45 -7.73
C GLY A 47 0.78 -1.25 -6.68
N ILE A 48 2.02 -1.39 -7.08
CA ILE A 48 3.17 -1.24 -6.19
C ILE A 48 3.29 0.21 -5.74
N LEU A 49 3.26 1.15 -6.67
CA LEU A 49 3.43 2.58 -6.39
C LEU A 49 2.27 3.14 -5.58
N THR A 50 1.03 2.81 -5.95
CA THR A 50 -0.16 3.20 -5.20
C THR A 50 -0.20 2.60 -3.80
N THR A 51 0.29 1.37 -3.61
CA THR A 51 0.43 0.79 -2.26
C THR A 51 1.42 1.60 -1.42
N ILE A 52 2.58 1.99 -1.98
CA ILE A 52 3.57 2.83 -1.29
C ILE A 52 2.94 4.18 -0.90
N TYR A 53 2.21 4.82 -1.80
CA TYR A 53 1.57 6.10 -1.54
C TYR A 53 0.47 5.98 -0.46
N ARG A 54 -0.40 4.98 -0.56
CA ARG A 54 -1.45 4.76 0.44
C ARG A 54 -0.90 4.44 1.83
N MET A 55 0.12 3.60 1.93
CA MET A 55 0.78 3.35 3.22
C MET A 55 1.40 4.64 3.77
N THR A 56 2.06 5.43 2.93
CA THR A 56 2.63 6.73 3.32
C THR A 56 1.54 7.70 3.80
N GLU A 57 0.42 7.80 3.09
CA GLU A 57 -0.72 8.64 3.47
C GLU A 57 -1.30 8.25 4.84
N ILE A 58 -1.43 6.96 5.13
CA ILE A 58 -1.95 6.48 6.41
C ILE A 58 -1.05 6.94 7.56
N TYR A 59 0.27 6.77 7.43
CA TYR A 59 1.21 7.18 8.47
C TYR A 59 1.33 8.70 8.57
N GLU A 60 1.33 9.42 7.44
CA GLU A 60 1.32 10.88 7.39
C GLU A 60 0.06 11.46 8.05
N PHE A 61 -1.10 10.86 7.80
CA PHE A 61 -2.34 11.22 8.48
C PHE A 61 -2.23 11.03 10.00
N ALA A 62 -1.71 9.87 10.44
CA ALA A 62 -1.50 9.60 11.86
C ALA A 62 -0.55 10.62 12.52
N MET A 63 0.55 11.00 11.84
CA MET A 63 1.46 12.04 12.32
C MET A 63 0.77 13.38 12.46
N ARG A 64 -0.01 13.81 11.48
CA ARG A 64 -0.77 15.07 11.52
C ARG A 64 -1.77 15.11 12.66
N VAL A 65 -2.52 14.03 12.85
CA VAL A 65 -3.47 13.92 13.96
C VAL A 65 -2.75 13.95 15.32
N ALA A 66 -1.58 13.30 15.42
CA ALA A 66 -0.74 13.34 16.63
C ALA A 66 -0.18 14.75 16.90
N GLN A 67 0.15 15.54 15.86
CA GLN A 67 0.56 16.95 16.00
C GLN A 67 -0.53 17.81 16.65
N HIS A 68 -1.78 17.49 16.38
CA HIS A 68 -2.94 18.18 16.99
C HIS A 68 -3.33 17.62 18.38
N GLY A 69 -2.50 16.80 19.01
CA GLY A 69 -2.69 16.33 20.38
C GLY A 69 -3.74 15.23 20.55
N ILE A 70 -4.18 14.57 19.45
CA ILE A 70 -5.21 13.52 19.54
C ILE A 70 -4.60 12.17 19.94
N TYR A 71 -3.35 11.88 19.53
CA TYR A 71 -2.65 10.62 19.80
C TYR A 71 -1.45 10.83 20.73
N ASP A 72 -1.69 11.37 21.93
CA ASP A 72 -0.60 11.78 22.86
C ASP A 72 0.29 10.62 23.32
N LYS A 73 -0.28 9.41 23.44
CA LYS A 73 0.47 8.19 23.85
C LYS A 73 0.95 7.35 22.67
N GLY A 74 0.62 7.75 21.43
CA GLY A 74 0.88 6.96 20.24
C GLY A 74 -0.40 6.41 19.60
N VAL A 75 -0.24 5.58 18.59
CA VAL A 75 -1.33 5.06 17.76
C VAL A 75 -1.16 3.58 17.46
N THR A 76 -2.28 2.88 17.35
CA THR A 76 -2.31 1.54 16.77
C THR A 76 -2.97 1.63 15.40
N ILE A 77 -2.25 1.24 14.37
CA ILE A 77 -2.70 1.24 12.98
C ILE A 77 -2.98 -0.22 12.58
N PHE A 78 -4.21 -0.48 12.15
CA PHE A 78 -4.61 -1.75 11.54
C PHE A 78 -4.90 -1.52 10.06
N ILE A 79 -4.30 -2.32 9.20
CA ILE A 79 -4.55 -2.28 7.76
C ILE A 79 -4.96 -3.69 7.33
N THR A 80 -6.09 -3.80 6.65
CA THR A 80 -6.58 -5.06 6.12
C THR A 80 -6.80 -4.93 4.62
N LEU A 81 -6.13 -5.79 3.86
CA LEU A 81 -6.38 -5.99 2.44
C LEU A 81 -7.20 -7.28 2.30
N SER A 82 -8.39 -7.20 1.73
CA SER A 82 -9.29 -8.35 1.58
C SER A 82 -9.70 -8.55 0.12
N GLY A 83 -10.07 -9.80 -0.23
CA GLY A 83 -10.48 -10.14 -1.60
C GLY A 83 -9.31 -10.20 -2.60
N ILE A 84 -8.09 -10.36 -2.14
CA ILE A 84 -6.85 -10.27 -2.94
C ILE A 84 -6.30 -11.63 -3.40
N LYS A 85 -7.09 -12.70 -3.29
CA LYS A 85 -6.66 -14.03 -3.78
C LYS A 85 -6.48 -14.00 -5.29
N LYS A 86 -5.33 -14.47 -5.76
CA LYS A 86 -4.90 -14.43 -7.16
C LYS A 86 -4.70 -13.02 -7.74
N PHE A 87 -4.60 -11.98 -6.91
CA PHE A 87 -4.12 -10.68 -7.37
C PHE A 87 -2.64 -10.76 -7.70
N GLU A 88 -2.21 -10.01 -8.72
CA GLU A 88 -0.82 -9.86 -9.13
C GLU A 88 -0.31 -8.46 -8.79
N LEU A 89 0.95 -8.36 -8.34
CA LEU A 89 1.62 -7.06 -8.20
C LEU A 89 1.90 -6.47 -9.58
N SER A 90 1.66 -5.17 -9.74
CA SER A 90 1.89 -4.48 -11.00
C SER A 90 2.39 -3.06 -10.79
N TYR A 91 3.23 -2.60 -11.70
CA TYR A 91 3.40 -1.18 -11.97
C TYR A 91 2.44 -0.78 -13.09
N LEU A 92 1.68 0.29 -12.91
CA LEU A 92 0.87 0.88 -13.99
C LEU A 92 1.68 1.88 -14.81
N GLU A 93 2.83 2.31 -14.28
CA GLU A 93 3.73 3.23 -14.95
C GLU A 93 4.52 2.49 -16.03
N PRO A 94 4.45 2.94 -17.31
CA PRO A 94 5.12 2.26 -18.43
C PRO A 94 6.65 2.19 -18.29
N GLU A 95 7.21 3.11 -17.50
CA GLU A 95 8.65 3.24 -17.30
C GLU A 95 9.20 2.23 -16.27
N LYS A 96 8.32 1.59 -15.51
CA LYS A 96 8.69 0.65 -14.44
C LYS A 96 8.31 -0.77 -14.83
N VAL A 97 9.32 -1.63 -14.92
CA VAL A 97 9.13 -3.04 -15.26
C VAL A 97 9.36 -3.91 -14.02
N LEU A 98 8.42 -4.78 -13.73
CA LEU A 98 8.55 -5.82 -12.73
C LEU A 98 9.03 -7.12 -13.41
N LEU A 99 10.23 -7.61 -13.06
CA LEU A 99 10.88 -8.75 -13.74
C LEU A 99 10.30 -10.12 -13.36
N GLY A 100 9.20 -10.18 -12.60
CA GLY A 100 8.57 -11.44 -12.20
C GLY A 100 7.07 -11.31 -12.12
N SER A 101 6.37 -12.45 -12.05
CA SER A 101 4.96 -12.51 -11.71
C SER A 101 4.84 -12.84 -10.22
N TYR A 102 4.22 -11.95 -9.46
CA TYR A 102 4.08 -12.06 -8.01
C TYR A 102 2.59 -12.09 -7.67
N ILE A 103 2.08 -13.29 -7.38
CA ILE A 103 0.65 -13.55 -7.23
C ILE A 103 0.34 -13.93 -5.78
N SER A 104 -0.67 -13.29 -5.20
CA SER A 104 -1.13 -13.58 -3.85
C SER A 104 -1.86 -14.93 -3.79
N LYS A 105 -1.44 -15.78 -2.85
CA LYS A 105 -2.16 -16.99 -2.44
C LYS A 105 -3.20 -16.72 -1.34
N HIS A 106 -3.07 -15.57 -0.66
CA HIS A 106 -3.90 -15.17 0.47
C HIS A 106 -5.14 -14.42 -0.02
N ASN A 107 -6.28 -14.66 0.61
CA ASN A 107 -7.48 -13.87 0.37
C ASN A 107 -7.50 -12.58 1.20
N GLU A 108 -6.76 -12.59 2.31
CA GLU A 108 -6.69 -11.47 3.24
C GLU A 108 -5.26 -11.30 3.78
N ILE A 109 -4.82 -10.07 3.91
CA ILE A 109 -3.58 -9.68 4.58
C ILE A 109 -3.95 -8.68 5.68
N LYS A 110 -3.55 -8.98 6.91
CA LYS A 110 -3.73 -8.11 8.08
C LYS A 110 -2.37 -7.63 8.55
N LEU A 111 -2.24 -6.32 8.68
CA LEU A 111 -1.07 -5.65 9.22
C LEU A 111 -1.45 -4.91 10.49
N LYS A 112 -0.54 -4.89 11.44
CA LYS A 112 -0.67 -4.12 12.67
C LYS A 112 0.63 -3.38 12.94
N SER A 113 0.52 -2.10 13.32
CA SER A 113 1.60 -1.32 13.89
C SER A 113 1.11 -0.71 15.19
N GLN A 114 1.92 -0.82 16.24
CA GLN A 114 1.73 -0.08 17.48
C GLN A 114 2.98 0.77 17.66
N ILE A 115 2.82 2.07 17.67
CA ILE A 115 3.92 3.02 17.57
C ILE A 115 3.68 4.19 18.54
N SER A 116 4.68 4.55 19.32
CA SER A 116 4.63 5.73 20.19
C SER A 116 4.59 7.02 19.38
N LYS A 117 4.21 8.13 20.01
CA LYS A 117 4.17 9.44 19.34
C LYS A 117 5.57 9.84 18.84
N GLU A 118 6.59 9.65 19.66
CA GLU A 118 7.97 9.98 19.35
C GLU A 118 8.50 9.13 18.16
N GLU A 119 8.23 7.83 18.19
CA GLU A 119 8.62 6.93 17.11
C GLU A 119 7.85 7.24 15.81
N LEU A 120 6.57 7.62 15.91
CA LEU A 120 5.75 7.98 14.77
C LEU A 120 6.36 9.18 14.02
N PHE A 121 6.80 10.21 14.75
CA PHE A 121 7.46 11.37 14.13
C PHE A 121 8.86 11.05 13.61
N ALA A 122 9.62 10.22 14.33
CA ALA A 122 10.99 9.89 13.94
C ALA A 122 11.06 8.92 12.76
N LYS A 123 10.14 7.95 12.67
CA LYS A 123 10.25 6.79 11.77
C LYS A 123 8.95 6.42 11.04
N GLY A 124 7.89 7.22 11.13
CA GLY A 124 6.58 6.88 10.55
C GLY A 124 6.65 6.57 9.06
N HIS A 125 7.42 7.33 8.29
CA HIS A 125 7.61 7.08 6.86
C HIS A 125 8.37 5.77 6.58
N GLU A 126 9.36 5.44 7.41
CA GLU A 126 10.08 4.15 7.29
C GLU A 126 9.16 2.97 7.63
N GLU A 127 8.30 3.12 8.66
CA GLU A 127 7.33 2.09 9.03
C GLU A 127 6.31 1.87 7.91
N ALA A 128 5.88 2.92 7.21
CA ALA A 128 5.03 2.79 6.03
C ALA A 128 5.68 1.88 4.96
N ILE A 129 6.97 2.09 4.66
CA ILE A 129 7.71 1.25 3.70
C ILE A 129 7.87 -0.18 4.21
N LYS A 130 8.12 -0.39 5.50
CA LYS A 130 8.16 -1.75 6.07
C LYS A 130 6.84 -2.47 5.85
N LYS A 131 5.70 -1.78 6.04
CA LYS A 131 4.37 -2.37 5.80
C LYS A 131 4.10 -2.64 4.32
N CYS A 132 4.60 -1.83 3.40
CA CYS A 132 4.58 -2.16 1.98
C CYS A 132 5.34 -3.47 1.69
N ILE A 133 6.54 -3.61 2.24
CA ILE A 133 7.37 -4.82 2.07
C ILE A 133 6.64 -6.05 2.64
N GLU A 134 6.06 -5.95 3.85
CA GLU A 134 5.25 -7.04 4.43
C GLU A 134 4.09 -7.46 3.51
N VAL A 135 3.42 -6.51 2.83
CA VAL A 135 2.39 -6.83 1.82
C VAL A 135 3.01 -7.55 0.64
N PHE A 136 4.08 -7.03 0.05
CA PHE A 136 4.68 -7.58 -1.16
C PHE A 136 5.28 -8.97 -0.93
N GLU A 137 5.83 -9.25 0.25
CA GLU A 137 6.27 -10.59 0.66
C GLU A 137 5.11 -11.61 0.65
N ARG A 138 3.88 -11.19 0.99
CA ARG A 138 2.67 -12.04 0.89
C ARG A 138 2.27 -12.35 -0.55
N PHE A 139 2.76 -11.58 -1.50
CA PHE A 139 2.71 -11.87 -2.93
C PHE A 139 3.90 -12.71 -3.42
N ASN A 140 4.76 -13.18 -2.52
CA ASN A 140 5.97 -13.96 -2.80
C ASN A 140 7.11 -13.13 -3.44
N TRP A 141 7.10 -11.81 -3.24
CA TRP A 141 8.21 -10.94 -3.63
C TRP A 141 9.15 -10.70 -2.44
N LEU A 142 10.05 -11.66 -2.20
CA LEU A 142 10.91 -11.66 -1.00
C LEU A 142 12.07 -10.66 -1.04
N ASN A 143 12.57 -10.33 -2.24
CA ASN A 143 13.69 -9.41 -2.43
C ASN A 143 13.23 -8.04 -2.92
N CYS A 144 12.33 -7.40 -2.16
CA CYS A 144 11.82 -6.08 -2.49
C CYS A 144 12.94 -5.03 -2.51
N PRO A 145 13.02 -4.18 -3.55
CA PRO A 145 14.05 -3.16 -3.67
C PRO A 145 13.73 -1.95 -2.77
N LYS A 146 13.94 -2.10 -1.45
CA LYS A 146 13.64 -1.09 -0.43
C LYS A 146 14.11 0.31 -0.80
N ARG A 147 15.30 0.43 -1.41
CA ARG A 147 15.85 1.72 -1.81
C ARG A 147 14.95 2.43 -2.83
N ILE A 148 14.44 1.70 -3.82
CA ILE A 148 13.54 2.26 -4.84
C ILE A 148 12.22 2.73 -4.18
N PHE A 149 11.69 1.96 -3.24
CA PHE A 149 10.47 2.34 -2.52
C PHE A 149 10.64 3.61 -1.69
N LEU A 150 11.80 3.79 -1.06
CA LEU A 150 12.13 5.03 -0.34
C LEU A 150 12.26 6.23 -1.29
N GLU A 151 12.86 6.03 -2.46
CA GLU A 151 12.95 7.07 -3.49
C GLU A 151 11.57 7.48 -4.03
N ASP A 152 10.69 6.49 -4.28
CA ASP A 152 9.31 6.74 -4.72
C ASP A 152 8.49 7.45 -3.64
N GLN A 153 8.63 7.02 -2.38
CA GLN A 153 8.00 7.68 -1.23
C GLN A 153 8.46 9.14 -1.10
N LYS A 154 9.75 9.40 -1.22
CA LYS A 154 10.31 10.75 -1.17
C LYS A 154 9.71 11.63 -2.25
N LYS A 155 9.67 11.17 -3.50
CA LYS A 155 9.04 11.91 -4.61
C LYS A 155 7.57 12.23 -4.34
N PHE A 156 6.85 11.31 -3.70
CA PHE A 156 5.45 11.53 -3.33
C PHE A 156 5.30 12.63 -2.28
N LEU A 157 6.12 12.59 -1.23
CA LEU A 157 6.11 13.59 -0.15
C LEU A 157 6.50 14.98 -0.65
N GLU A 158 7.52 15.09 -1.52
CA GLU A 158 7.98 16.36 -2.08
C GLU A 158 6.94 17.05 -3.00
N ARG A 159 6.04 16.30 -3.63
CA ARG A 159 4.95 16.86 -4.46
C ARG A 159 3.81 17.47 -3.65
N ARG A 160 3.76 17.27 -2.34
CA ARG A 160 2.73 17.78 -1.42
C ARG A 160 3.20 18.94 -0.55
N MET A 161 4.47 19.30 -0.65
CA MET A 161 5.02 20.50 0.00
C MET A 161 5.03 21.68 -0.98
#